data_afa1248a38356ac2d5cff5d142042708
#
_entry.id   afa1248a38356ac2d5cff5d142042708
#
_cell.length_a   1.000
_cell.length_b   1.000
_cell.length_c   1.000
_cell.angle_alpha   90.00
_cell.angle_beta   90.00
_cell.angle_gamma   90.00
#
_symmetry.space_group_name_H-M   'P 1'
#
loop_
_entity.id
_entity.type
_entity.pdbx_description
1 polymer ?
#
loop_
_entity_poly.entity_id
_entity_poly.type
_entity_poly.pdbx_seq_one_letter_code
_entity_poly.pdbx_strand_id
1 'polypeptide(L)'
;MPAGRLSFGEVLTESFGFFFANLRLFFHLVTIPWILSIAIRVVGSMLAVDSAIAALAEKAIDVLPTVMFVVAWQRVVLLGPQRVDRLPGLGWSGRESAYLVHVLKVAGMTFLLMAVFMITIWPIDPDALRAGPGIDPEIARRYALAGPLAFGFIVSMLLALRVSFGLAATAVDVPFSPRFSWVYSRGNAWSIIGALFLVYFGGAFVTAVVHLFAQGLMRGIFGAREAAYVVAWTVTILVAYGVAALTATVQAVIFRRLLGWREGAGLPALSDS
;
A
#
# COMPACT_ATOMS: atom_id res chain seq x y z
N MET A 1 2.60 26.28 -15.56
CA MET A 1 3.75 25.64 -16.24
C MET A 1 3.44 24.15 -16.34
N PRO A 2 3.60 23.50 -17.50
CA PRO A 2 3.41 22.07 -17.57
C PRO A 2 4.36 21.40 -16.59
N ALA A 3 3.84 20.51 -15.74
CA ALA A 3 4.65 19.71 -14.85
C ALA A 3 5.76 19.02 -15.67
N GLY A 4 7.01 19.24 -15.28
CA GLY A 4 8.13 18.61 -15.96
C GLY A 4 7.95 17.10 -16.03
N ARG A 5 8.52 16.43 -17.01
CA ARG A 5 8.47 14.97 -17.09
C ARG A 5 9.13 14.38 -15.84
N LEU A 6 8.38 13.58 -15.10
CA LEU A 6 8.90 12.82 -13.98
C LEU A 6 9.86 11.73 -14.51
N SER A 7 11.11 11.80 -14.08
CA SER A 7 12.04 10.71 -14.28
C SER A 7 11.79 9.61 -13.23
N PHE A 8 11.45 8.42 -13.69
CA PHE A 8 11.27 7.23 -12.84
C PHE A 8 12.49 6.97 -11.95
N GLY A 9 13.69 7.00 -12.55
CA GLY A 9 14.93 6.75 -11.83
C GLY A 9 15.22 7.78 -10.74
N GLU A 10 14.98 9.08 -11.01
CA GLU A 10 15.19 10.14 -10.04
C GLU A 10 14.24 10.03 -8.84
N VAL A 11 12.96 9.70 -9.09
CA VAL A 11 11.98 9.47 -8.01
C VAL A 11 12.42 8.34 -7.10
N LEU A 12 12.87 7.23 -7.66
CA LEU A 12 13.35 6.10 -6.87
C LEU A 12 14.63 6.44 -6.12
N THR A 13 15.63 7.01 -6.79
CA THR A 13 16.91 7.36 -6.17
C THR A 13 16.70 8.33 -5.00
N GLU A 14 15.87 9.34 -5.18
CA GLU A 14 15.54 10.29 -4.12
C GLU A 14 14.80 9.60 -2.95
N SER A 15 13.84 8.72 -3.26
CA SER A 15 13.05 8.02 -2.26
C SER A 15 13.87 7.03 -1.44
N PHE A 16 14.69 6.22 -2.09
CA PHE A 16 15.59 5.30 -1.41
C PHE A 16 16.66 6.06 -0.63
N GLY A 17 17.26 7.09 -1.24
CA GLY A 17 18.24 7.95 -0.55
C GLY A 17 17.67 8.58 0.72
N PHE A 18 16.46 9.14 0.65
CA PHE A 18 15.79 9.69 1.82
C PHE A 18 15.54 8.63 2.90
N PHE A 19 14.99 7.47 2.54
CA PHE A 19 14.69 6.39 3.48
C PHE A 19 15.95 5.93 4.21
N PHE A 20 17.01 5.60 3.48
CA PHE A 20 18.24 5.09 4.09
C PHE A 20 18.98 6.16 4.91
N ALA A 21 18.93 7.43 4.51
CA ALA A 21 19.49 8.52 5.29
C ALA A 21 18.74 8.76 6.61
N ASN A 22 17.48 8.34 6.71
CA ASN A 22 16.62 8.59 7.88
C ASN A 22 16.22 7.30 8.63
N LEU A 23 17.00 6.22 8.55
CA LEU A 23 16.70 4.95 9.22
C LEU A 23 16.50 5.10 10.73
N ARG A 24 17.31 5.93 11.39
CA ARG A 24 17.14 6.18 12.84
C ARG A 24 15.76 6.75 13.15
N LEU A 25 15.29 7.68 12.32
CA LEU A 25 13.97 8.28 12.48
C LEU A 25 12.86 7.28 12.14
N PHE A 26 13.07 6.44 11.12
CA PHE A 26 12.16 5.35 10.81
C PHE A 26 11.93 4.44 12.02
N PHE A 27 13.01 3.94 12.64
CA PHE A 27 12.89 3.09 13.82
C PHE A 27 12.21 3.79 15.00
N HIS A 28 12.47 5.08 15.18
CA HIS A 28 11.81 5.87 16.21
C HIS A 28 10.30 5.98 15.99
N LEU A 29 9.86 6.26 14.76
CA LEU A 29 8.46 6.45 14.42
C LEU A 29 7.69 5.14 14.31
N VAL A 30 8.33 4.05 13.88
CA VAL A 30 7.66 2.75 13.67
C VAL A 30 7.45 1.97 14.95
N THR A 31 8.18 2.25 16.03
CA THR A 31 8.20 1.42 17.24
C THR A 31 6.80 1.16 17.80
N ILE A 32 6.00 2.20 18.01
CA ILE A 32 4.65 2.04 18.60
C ILE A 32 3.69 1.37 17.62
N PRO A 33 3.55 1.84 16.35
CA PRO A 33 2.73 1.16 15.35
C PRO A 33 3.09 -0.33 15.17
N TRP A 34 4.38 -0.64 15.16
CA TRP A 34 4.88 -2.00 15.05
C TRP A 34 4.46 -2.89 16.23
N ILE A 35 4.62 -2.38 17.47
CA ILE A 35 4.18 -3.09 18.68
C ILE A 35 2.65 -3.31 18.65
N LEU A 36 1.88 -2.30 18.23
CA LEU A 36 0.42 -2.42 18.10
C LEU A 36 0.03 -3.49 17.06
N SER A 37 0.68 -3.50 15.90
CA SER A 37 0.44 -4.54 14.88
C SER A 37 0.78 -5.94 15.38
N ILE A 38 1.87 -6.11 16.14
CA ILE A 38 2.21 -7.38 16.78
C ILE A 38 1.12 -7.78 17.77
N ALA A 39 0.67 -6.86 18.63
CA ALA A 39 -0.38 -7.12 19.60
C ALA A 39 -1.69 -7.54 18.92
N ILE A 40 -2.11 -6.84 17.85
CA ILE A 40 -3.29 -7.19 17.05
C ILE A 40 -3.15 -8.62 16.50
N ARG A 41 -1.98 -8.96 15.97
CA ARG A 41 -1.72 -10.28 15.40
C ARG A 41 -1.76 -11.38 16.47
N VAL A 42 -1.14 -11.15 17.64
CA VAL A 42 -1.14 -12.10 18.75
C VAL A 42 -2.56 -12.31 19.28
N VAL A 43 -3.31 -11.24 19.50
CA VAL A 43 -4.70 -11.36 19.93
C VAL A 43 -5.56 -12.07 18.89
N GLY A 44 -5.39 -11.75 17.59
CA GLY A 44 -6.07 -12.43 16.50
C GLY A 44 -5.82 -13.93 16.49
N SER A 45 -4.56 -14.35 16.72
CA SER A 45 -4.19 -15.77 16.79
C SER A 45 -4.76 -16.49 18.02
N MET A 46 -4.89 -15.79 19.16
CA MET A 46 -5.47 -16.35 20.39
C MET A 46 -6.98 -16.55 20.29
N LEU A 47 -7.68 -15.72 19.53
CA LEU A 47 -9.12 -15.83 19.35
C LEU A 47 -9.52 -17.04 18.48
N ALA A 48 -8.54 -17.72 17.86
CA ALA A 48 -8.66 -18.99 17.11
C ALA A 48 -9.90 -19.07 16.19
N VAL A 49 -10.30 -17.93 15.61
CA VAL A 49 -11.46 -17.90 14.70
C VAL A 49 -10.94 -18.18 13.29
N ASP A 50 -10.93 -19.45 12.90
CA ASP A 50 -10.61 -19.90 11.54
C ASP A 50 -11.70 -19.47 10.53
N SER A 51 -12.00 -18.18 10.49
CA SER A 51 -12.95 -17.62 9.52
C SER A 51 -12.32 -16.51 8.69
N ALA A 52 -12.73 -16.44 7.43
CA ALA A 52 -12.32 -15.36 6.54
C ALA A 52 -12.73 -13.98 7.09
N ILE A 53 -13.82 -13.91 7.84
CA ILE A 53 -14.33 -12.68 8.47
C ILE A 53 -13.37 -12.23 9.58
N ALA A 54 -12.87 -13.14 10.41
CA ALA A 54 -11.91 -12.80 11.46
C ALA A 54 -10.58 -12.32 10.89
N ALA A 55 -10.08 -12.98 9.83
CA ALA A 55 -8.89 -12.54 9.13
C ALA A 55 -9.07 -11.15 8.49
N LEU A 56 -10.25 -10.86 7.94
CA LEU A 56 -10.57 -9.54 7.40
C LEU A 56 -10.65 -8.48 8.49
N ALA A 57 -11.28 -8.80 9.63
CA ALA A 57 -11.36 -7.92 10.78
C ALA A 57 -9.98 -7.59 11.36
N GLU A 58 -9.10 -8.58 11.51
CA GLU A 58 -7.70 -8.38 11.90
C GLU A 58 -6.99 -7.39 10.97
N LYS A 59 -7.12 -7.59 9.66
CA LYS A 59 -6.53 -6.69 8.66
C LYS A 59 -7.12 -5.28 8.71
N ALA A 60 -8.43 -5.16 8.92
CA ALA A 60 -9.09 -3.87 9.06
C ALA A 60 -8.60 -3.09 10.29
N ILE A 61 -8.37 -3.78 11.41
CA ILE A 61 -7.84 -3.17 12.63
C ILE A 61 -6.36 -2.79 12.43
N ASP A 62 -5.55 -3.63 11.77
CA ASP A 62 -4.12 -3.39 11.52
C ASP A 62 -3.88 -2.21 10.55
N VAL A 63 -4.89 -1.78 9.80
CA VAL A 63 -4.81 -0.54 9.02
C VAL A 63 -4.61 0.69 9.91
N LEU A 64 -5.15 0.71 11.14
CA LEU A 64 -5.07 1.89 12.02
C LEU A 64 -3.62 2.25 12.39
N PRO A 65 -2.80 1.39 13.01
CA PRO A 65 -1.41 1.70 13.29
C PRO A 65 -0.61 1.99 12.01
N THR A 66 -0.94 1.32 10.90
CA THR A 66 -0.30 1.59 9.60
C THR A 66 -0.58 3.02 9.11
N VAL A 67 -1.84 3.48 9.18
CA VAL A 67 -2.21 4.86 8.80
C VAL A 67 -1.49 5.88 9.68
N MET A 68 -1.47 5.68 11.00
CA MET A 68 -0.76 6.57 11.92
C MET A 68 0.72 6.72 11.55
N PHE A 69 1.38 5.61 11.28
CA PHE A 69 2.77 5.61 10.86
C PHE A 69 2.97 6.31 9.50
N VAL A 70 2.18 5.94 8.48
CA VAL A 70 2.34 6.47 7.12
C VAL A 70 2.08 7.97 7.07
N VAL A 71 1.06 8.48 7.77
CA VAL A 71 0.79 9.92 7.86
C VAL A 71 1.97 10.65 8.50
N ALA A 72 2.49 10.16 9.63
CA ALA A 72 3.65 10.76 10.28
C ALA A 72 4.90 10.73 9.38
N TRP A 73 5.14 9.61 8.69
CA TRP A 73 6.28 9.47 7.80
C TRP A 73 6.18 10.40 6.58
N GLN A 74 5.01 10.51 5.94
CA GLN A 74 4.80 11.47 4.85
C GLN A 74 5.02 12.92 5.29
N ARG A 75 4.63 13.27 6.51
CA ARG A 75 4.91 14.59 7.09
C ARG A 75 6.40 14.83 7.26
N VAL A 76 7.15 13.83 7.73
CA VAL A 76 8.62 13.93 7.80
C VAL A 76 9.23 14.18 6.41
N VAL A 77 8.76 13.47 5.38
CA VAL A 77 9.27 13.63 4.00
C VAL A 77 8.95 15.02 3.43
N LEU A 78 7.76 15.56 3.73
CA LEU A 78 7.28 16.80 3.14
C LEU A 78 7.61 18.04 3.96
N LEU A 79 7.55 17.96 5.29
CA LEU A 79 7.67 19.10 6.21
C LEU A 79 8.93 19.06 7.07
N GLY A 80 9.63 17.93 7.08
CA GLY A 80 10.76 17.69 7.97
C GLY A 80 10.39 17.11 9.34
N PRO A 81 11.37 16.56 10.07
CA PRO A 81 11.16 15.82 11.32
C PRO A 81 10.60 16.68 12.47
N GLN A 82 10.82 17.99 12.45
CA GLN A 82 10.36 18.91 13.50
C GLN A 82 8.84 19.12 13.50
N ARG A 83 8.15 18.72 12.44
CA ARG A 83 6.70 18.89 12.27
C ARG A 83 5.89 17.66 12.68
N VAL A 84 6.53 16.67 13.28
CA VAL A 84 5.85 15.52 13.87
C VAL A 84 5.61 15.79 15.35
N ASP A 85 4.41 16.25 15.67
CA ASP A 85 4.05 16.72 17.01
C ASP A 85 3.95 15.60 18.06
N ARG A 86 3.70 14.37 17.62
CA ARG A 86 3.52 13.20 18.50
C ARG A 86 4.10 11.94 17.84
N LEU A 87 4.51 10.99 18.69
CA LEU A 87 4.86 9.67 18.22
C LEU A 87 3.63 8.99 17.61
N PRO A 88 3.73 8.40 16.41
CA PRO A 88 2.64 7.62 15.83
C PRO A 88 2.20 6.52 16.79
N GLY A 89 0.88 6.30 16.86
CA GLY A 89 0.31 5.28 17.74
C GLY A 89 -0.06 5.77 19.15
N LEU A 90 0.32 7.00 19.54
CA LEU A 90 -0.09 7.61 20.81
C LEU A 90 -1.34 8.48 20.71
N GLY A 91 -1.86 8.70 19.52
CA GLY A 91 -3.07 9.47 19.31
C GLY A 91 -3.58 9.39 17.89
N TRP A 92 -4.88 9.55 17.73
CA TRP A 92 -5.58 9.63 16.45
C TRP A 92 -6.13 11.04 16.28
N SER A 93 -5.90 11.66 15.14
CA SER A 93 -6.38 13.01 14.84
C SER A 93 -7.35 13.01 13.63
N GLY A 94 -7.93 14.17 13.34
CA GLY A 94 -8.74 14.36 12.15
C GLY A 94 -7.98 14.08 10.83
N ARG A 95 -6.66 14.20 10.86
CA ARG A 95 -5.77 13.95 9.72
C ARG A 95 -5.69 12.47 9.38
N GLU A 96 -5.49 11.62 10.38
CA GLU A 96 -5.49 10.16 10.20
C GLU A 96 -6.85 9.69 9.71
N SER A 97 -7.95 10.27 10.24
CA SER A 97 -9.31 9.99 9.77
C SER A 97 -9.49 10.40 8.30
N ALA A 98 -9.05 11.58 7.91
CA ALA A 98 -9.10 12.04 6.52
C ALA A 98 -8.26 11.16 5.60
N TYR A 99 -7.07 10.76 6.04
CA TYR A 99 -6.19 9.84 5.31
C TYR A 99 -6.87 8.47 5.12
N LEU A 100 -7.42 7.90 6.19
CA LEU A 100 -8.14 6.62 6.14
C LEU A 100 -9.32 6.69 5.17
N VAL A 101 -10.11 7.76 5.21
CA VAL A 101 -11.22 7.97 4.25
C VAL A 101 -10.72 8.01 2.81
N HIS A 102 -9.57 8.64 2.54
CA HIS A 102 -8.98 8.64 1.20
C HIS A 102 -8.48 7.25 0.78
N VAL A 103 -7.84 6.50 1.68
CA VAL A 103 -7.45 5.11 1.43
C VAL A 103 -8.68 4.26 1.10
N LEU A 104 -9.76 4.40 1.88
CA LEU A 104 -11.02 3.69 1.62
C LEU A 104 -11.66 4.09 0.28
N LYS A 105 -11.57 5.35 -0.14
CA LYS A 105 -12.04 5.79 -1.47
C LYS A 105 -11.24 5.14 -2.60
N VAL A 106 -9.90 5.08 -2.47
CA VAL A 106 -9.03 4.44 -3.46
C VAL A 106 -9.30 2.93 -3.50
N ALA A 107 -9.39 2.29 -2.34
CA ALA A 107 -9.73 0.87 -2.23
C ALA A 107 -11.13 0.59 -2.80
N GLY A 108 -12.14 1.39 -2.44
CA GLY A 108 -13.50 1.26 -2.95
C GLY A 108 -13.58 1.39 -4.47
N MET A 109 -12.83 2.32 -5.05
CA MET A 109 -12.71 2.44 -6.50
C MET A 109 -12.09 1.17 -7.13
N THR A 110 -11.07 0.62 -6.51
CA THR A 110 -10.43 -0.64 -6.96
C THR A 110 -11.41 -1.80 -6.90
N PHE A 111 -12.14 -1.94 -5.79
CA PHE A 111 -13.17 -2.97 -5.63
C PHE A 111 -14.33 -2.81 -6.61
N LEU A 112 -14.77 -1.57 -6.85
CA LEU A 112 -15.84 -1.30 -7.83
C LEU A 112 -15.42 -1.71 -9.24
N LEU A 113 -14.22 -1.33 -9.66
CA LEU A 113 -13.68 -1.74 -10.95
C LEU A 113 -13.55 -3.27 -11.04
N MET A 114 -13.07 -3.91 -9.99
CA MET A 114 -13.00 -5.37 -9.93
C MET A 114 -14.38 -6.02 -10.02
N ALA A 115 -15.39 -5.46 -9.35
CA ALA A 115 -16.77 -5.93 -9.42
C ALA A 115 -17.34 -5.79 -10.85
N VAL A 116 -17.04 -4.70 -11.55
CA VAL A 116 -17.43 -4.53 -12.97
C VAL A 116 -16.81 -5.62 -13.83
N PHE A 117 -15.52 -5.92 -13.65
CA PHE A 117 -14.89 -7.03 -14.37
C PHE A 117 -15.54 -8.39 -14.03
N MET A 118 -15.86 -8.62 -12.76
CA MET A 118 -16.55 -9.85 -12.33
C MET A 118 -17.91 -10.00 -12.99
N ILE A 119 -18.71 -8.92 -13.05
CA ILE A 119 -20.05 -8.95 -13.67
C ILE A 119 -19.95 -9.18 -15.18
N THR A 120 -18.95 -8.60 -15.85
CA THR A 120 -18.76 -8.78 -17.31
C THR A 120 -18.28 -10.18 -17.68
N ILE A 121 -17.62 -10.87 -16.76
CA ILE A 121 -17.13 -12.23 -16.97
C ILE A 121 -18.16 -13.30 -16.57
N TRP A 122 -19.09 -12.96 -15.66
CA TRP A 122 -20.09 -13.88 -15.13
C TRP A 122 -20.95 -14.58 -16.20
N PRO A 123 -21.36 -13.92 -17.30
CA PRO A 123 -22.15 -14.55 -18.38
C PRO A 123 -21.34 -15.45 -19.31
N ILE A 124 -20.02 -15.49 -19.20
CA ILE A 124 -19.20 -16.38 -20.02
C ILE A 124 -19.48 -17.81 -19.58
N ASP A 125 -20.14 -18.58 -20.47
CA ASP A 125 -20.42 -19.97 -20.23
C ASP A 125 -19.10 -20.75 -20.09
N PRO A 126 -18.82 -21.34 -18.91
CA PRO A 126 -17.60 -22.09 -18.69
C PRO A 126 -17.52 -23.34 -19.61
N ASP A 127 -18.66 -23.86 -20.05
CA ASP A 127 -18.73 -25.03 -20.94
C ASP A 127 -18.40 -24.67 -22.39
N ALA A 128 -18.54 -23.39 -22.76
CA ALA A 128 -18.08 -22.87 -24.05
C ALA A 128 -16.54 -22.79 -24.15
N LEU A 129 -15.85 -22.72 -23.02
CA LEU A 129 -14.39 -22.76 -22.90
C LEU A 129 -13.91 -24.21 -22.75
N ARG A 130 -14.40 -25.12 -23.58
CA ARG A 130 -14.12 -26.55 -23.47
C ARG A 130 -12.63 -26.82 -23.41
N ALA A 131 -12.23 -27.34 -22.26
CA ALA A 131 -10.97 -28.03 -22.12
C ALA A 131 -10.88 -29.16 -23.14
N GLY A 132 -9.72 -29.38 -23.73
CA GLY A 132 -9.46 -30.52 -24.58
C GLY A 132 -9.77 -31.83 -23.86
N PRO A 133 -9.93 -32.94 -24.60
CA PRO A 133 -10.26 -34.23 -24.02
C PRO A 133 -9.24 -34.59 -22.92
N GLY A 134 -9.73 -34.85 -21.72
CA GLY A 134 -8.91 -35.26 -20.55
C GLY A 134 -8.66 -34.21 -19.47
N ILE A 135 -9.17 -33.00 -19.61
CA ILE A 135 -9.07 -31.98 -18.53
C ILE A 135 -10.39 -31.98 -17.73
N ASP A 136 -10.26 -32.04 -16.40
CA ASP A 136 -11.40 -31.90 -15.48
C ASP A 136 -12.14 -30.59 -15.76
N PRO A 137 -13.46 -30.56 -15.97
CA PRO A 137 -14.25 -29.36 -16.24
C PRO A 137 -14.10 -28.28 -15.16
N GLU A 138 -13.94 -28.65 -13.89
CA GLU A 138 -13.75 -27.68 -12.82
C GLU A 138 -12.38 -27.01 -12.87
N ILE A 139 -11.35 -27.77 -13.21
CA ILE A 139 -9.99 -27.24 -13.45
C ILE A 139 -10.00 -26.30 -14.65
N ALA A 140 -10.64 -26.69 -15.75
CA ALA A 140 -10.79 -25.86 -16.93
C ALA A 140 -11.51 -24.53 -16.62
N ARG A 141 -12.59 -24.57 -15.85
CA ARG A 141 -13.34 -23.40 -15.38
C ARG A 141 -12.47 -22.46 -14.56
N ARG A 142 -11.69 -23.00 -13.61
CA ARG A 142 -10.78 -22.18 -12.77
C ARG A 142 -9.75 -21.44 -13.64
N TYR A 143 -9.15 -22.10 -14.60
CA TYR A 143 -8.18 -21.49 -15.51
C TYR A 143 -8.82 -20.46 -16.46
N ALA A 144 -10.01 -20.75 -16.97
CA ALA A 144 -10.73 -19.85 -17.85
C ALA A 144 -11.10 -18.52 -17.17
N LEU A 145 -11.47 -18.57 -15.88
CA LEU A 145 -11.80 -17.37 -15.09
C LEU A 145 -10.55 -16.65 -14.55
N ALA A 146 -9.45 -17.37 -14.31
CA ALA A 146 -8.24 -16.80 -13.70
C ALA A 146 -7.63 -15.68 -14.55
N GLY A 147 -7.58 -15.82 -15.87
CA GLY A 147 -7.02 -14.84 -16.79
C GLY A 147 -7.75 -13.48 -16.73
N PRO A 148 -9.06 -13.43 -17.00
CA PRO A 148 -9.85 -12.21 -16.93
C PRO A 148 -9.86 -11.58 -15.53
N LEU A 149 -9.92 -12.39 -14.46
CA LEU A 149 -9.85 -11.88 -13.09
C LEU A 149 -8.49 -11.25 -12.78
N ALA A 150 -7.39 -11.91 -13.17
CA ALA A 150 -6.05 -11.38 -13.04
C ALA A 150 -5.89 -10.07 -13.82
N PHE A 151 -6.42 -10.00 -15.04
CA PHE A 151 -6.40 -8.79 -15.86
C PHE A 151 -7.19 -7.65 -15.18
N GLY A 152 -8.43 -7.92 -14.73
CA GLY A 152 -9.24 -6.93 -14.00
C GLY A 152 -8.57 -6.43 -12.73
N PHE A 153 -7.93 -7.34 -11.99
CA PHE A 153 -7.14 -6.99 -10.82
C PHE A 153 -5.95 -6.08 -11.17
N ILE A 154 -5.18 -6.45 -12.19
CA ILE A 154 -4.02 -5.64 -12.65
C ILE A 154 -4.46 -4.26 -13.07
N VAL A 155 -5.50 -4.13 -13.90
CA VAL A 155 -6.02 -2.83 -14.35
C VAL A 155 -6.49 -1.99 -13.17
N SER A 156 -7.29 -2.57 -12.27
CA SER A 156 -7.80 -1.87 -11.08
C SER A 156 -6.67 -1.37 -10.20
N MET A 157 -5.65 -2.20 -10.01
CA MET A 157 -4.47 -1.86 -9.22
C MET A 157 -3.63 -0.76 -9.87
N LEU A 158 -3.37 -0.82 -11.18
CA LEU A 158 -2.61 0.22 -11.89
C LEU A 158 -3.32 1.58 -11.79
N LEU A 159 -4.65 1.60 -11.86
CA LEU A 159 -5.46 2.80 -11.64
C LEU A 159 -5.36 3.30 -10.19
N ALA A 160 -5.42 2.40 -9.21
CA ALA A 160 -5.23 2.74 -7.80
C ALA A 160 -3.85 3.35 -7.54
N LEU A 161 -2.78 2.74 -8.06
CA LEU A 161 -1.42 3.27 -7.96
C LEU A 161 -1.31 4.66 -8.56
N ARG A 162 -1.94 4.89 -9.73
CA ARG A 162 -1.93 6.19 -10.39
C ARG A 162 -2.54 7.31 -9.53
N VAL A 163 -3.57 7.03 -8.74
CA VAL A 163 -4.25 8.03 -7.90
C VAL A 163 -3.69 8.13 -6.49
N SER A 164 -2.96 7.11 -6.02
CA SER A 164 -2.53 6.98 -4.63
C SER A 164 -1.52 8.04 -4.17
N PHE A 165 -0.73 8.66 -5.08
CA PHE A 165 0.20 9.70 -4.68
C PHE A 165 -0.48 10.92 -4.04
N GLY A 166 -1.77 11.13 -4.34
CA GLY A 166 -2.58 12.17 -3.70
C GLY A 166 -2.83 11.96 -2.20
N LEU A 167 -2.57 10.74 -1.68
CA LEU A 167 -2.62 10.48 -0.25
C LEU A 167 -1.62 11.36 0.54
N ALA A 168 -0.49 11.71 -0.06
CA ALA A 168 0.50 12.58 0.53
C ALA A 168 -0.04 14.01 0.81
N ALA A 169 -0.97 14.51 -0.01
CA ALA A 169 -1.63 15.78 0.22
C ALA A 169 -2.42 15.79 1.53
N THR A 170 -3.14 14.70 1.82
CA THR A 170 -3.94 14.58 3.04
C THR A 170 -3.07 14.59 4.30
N ALA A 171 -1.86 14.02 4.22
CA ALA A 171 -0.93 14.02 5.35
C ALA A 171 -0.43 15.44 5.73
N VAL A 172 -0.51 16.40 4.82
CA VAL A 172 -0.10 17.80 5.04
C VAL A 172 -1.29 18.77 5.00
N ASP A 173 -2.48 18.28 5.27
CA ASP A 173 -3.72 19.05 5.39
C ASP A 173 -4.11 19.82 4.10
N VAL A 174 -3.65 19.34 2.94
CA VAL A 174 -4.00 19.91 1.64
C VAL A 174 -5.26 19.22 1.11
N PRO A 175 -6.34 19.97 0.79
CA PRO A 175 -7.55 19.38 0.23
C PRO A 175 -7.25 18.79 -1.15
N PHE A 176 -7.40 17.49 -1.26
CA PHE A 176 -7.06 16.75 -2.46
C PHE A 176 -8.10 15.66 -2.75
N SER A 177 -8.42 15.46 -4.02
CA SER A 177 -9.37 14.44 -4.44
C SER A 177 -8.75 13.49 -5.48
N PRO A 178 -9.29 12.28 -5.67
CA PRO A 178 -8.84 11.37 -6.72
C PRO A 178 -8.87 11.99 -8.13
N ARG A 179 -9.81 12.94 -8.36
CA ARG A 179 -9.88 13.72 -9.62
C ARG A 179 -8.62 14.57 -9.83
N PHE A 180 -8.12 15.22 -8.78
CA PHE A 180 -6.85 15.96 -8.86
C PHE A 180 -5.69 15.04 -9.21
N SER A 181 -5.54 13.90 -8.52
CA SER A 181 -4.52 12.91 -8.87
C SER A 181 -4.58 12.52 -10.34
N TRP A 182 -5.79 12.29 -10.86
CA TRP A 182 -5.99 11.89 -12.24
C TRP A 182 -5.54 12.99 -13.23
N VAL A 183 -5.89 14.24 -12.96
CA VAL A 183 -5.54 15.38 -13.82
C VAL A 183 -4.02 15.63 -13.76
N TYR A 184 -3.44 15.76 -12.57
CA TYR A 184 -2.02 16.07 -12.43
C TYR A 184 -1.09 14.94 -12.86
N SER A 185 -1.56 13.69 -12.88
CA SER A 185 -0.76 12.56 -13.39
C SER A 185 -0.71 12.47 -14.92
N ARG A 186 -1.47 13.32 -15.67
CA ARG A 186 -1.45 13.31 -17.13
C ARG A 186 -0.01 13.52 -17.66
N GLY A 187 0.40 12.70 -18.62
CA GLY A 187 1.74 12.72 -19.17
C GLY A 187 2.82 12.03 -18.33
N ASN A 188 2.56 11.75 -17.04
CA ASN A 188 3.50 11.09 -16.12
C ASN A 188 2.96 9.77 -15.53
N ALA A 189 1.80 9.30 -16.00
CA ALA A 189 1.10 8.15 -15.42
C ALA A 189 1.99 6.89 -15.34
N TRP A 190 2.73 6.58 -16.40
CA TRP A 190 3.60 5.40 -16.42
C TRP A 190 4.78 5.49 -15.47
N SER A 191 5.39 6.68 -15.32
CA SER A 191 6.46 6.89 -14.34
C SER A 191 5.96 6.72 -12.91
N ILE A 192 4.75 7.23 -12.62
CA ILE A 192 4.08 7.10 -11.31
C ILE A 192 3.77 5.64 -11.02
N ILE A 193 3.05 4.99 -11.95
CA ILE A 193 2.65 3.59 -11.82
C ILE A 193 3.89 2.71 -11.66
N GLY A 194 4.90 2.90 -12.52
CA GLY A 194 6.12 2.10 -12.47
C GLY A 194 6.87 2.24 -11.15
N ALA A 195 7.04 3.47 -10.63
CA ALA A 195 7.72 3.70 -9.36
C ALA A 195 6.98 3.07 -8.18
N LEU A 196 5.67 3.27 -8.09
CA LEU A 196 4.85 2.70 -7.03
C LEU A 196 4.70 1.19 -7.16
N PHE A 197 4.56 0.67 -8.38
CA PHE A 197 4.51 -0.77 -8.65
C PHE A 197 5.80 -1.45 -8.20
N LEU A 198 6.96 -0.91 -8.59
CA LEU A 198 8.25 -1.49 -8.22
C LEU A 198 8.42 -1.54 -6.70
N VAL A 199 8.12 -0.45 -5.99
CA VAL A 199 8.28 -0.40 -4.54
C VAL A 199 7.24 -1.29 -3.84
N TYR A 200 6.00 -1.29 -4.29
CA TYR A 200 4.94 -2.10 -3.68
C TYR A 200 5.15 -3.61 -3.92
N PHE A 201 5.35 -4.01 -5.19
CA PHE A 201 5.54 -5.43 -5.53
C PHE A 201 6.91 -5.94 -5.17
N GLY A 202 7.96 -5.16 -5.42
CA GLY A 202 9.31 -5.50 -4.97
C GLY A 202 9.37 -5.61 -3.45
N GLY A 203 8.73 -4.69 -2.75
CA GLY A 203 8.60 -4.72 -1.30
C GLY A 203 7.78 -5.91 -0.78
N ALA A 204 6.65 -6.24 -1.42
CA ALA A 204 5.86 -7.43 -1.09
C ALA A 204 6.66 -8.71 -1.30
N PHE A 205 7.42 -8.79 -2.39
CA PHE A 205 8.32 -9.91 -2.65
C PHE A 205 9.39 -10.04 -1.57
N VAL A 206 10.08 -8.95 -1.23
CA VAL A 206 11.09 -8.94 -0.15
C VAL A 206 10.45 -9.36 1.18
N THR A 207 9.26 -8.85 1.49
CA THR A 207 8.53 -9.23 2.72
C THR A 207 8.21 -10.72 2.75
N ALA A 208 7.77 -11.30 1.63
CA ALA A 208 7.50 -12.73 1.51
C ALA A 208 8.77 -13.58 1.68
N VAL A 209 9.87 -13.19 1.04
CA VAL A 209 11.17 -13.88 1.17
C VAL A 209 11.67 -13.82 2.61
N VAL A 210 11.63 -12.65 3.24
CA VAL A 210 12.03 -12.49 4.65
C VAL A 210 11.15 -13.34 5.56
N HIS A 211 9.84 -13.38 5.30
CA HIS A 211 8.92 -14.21 6.07
C HIS A 211 9.26 -15.70 5.99
N LEU A 212 9.47 -16.22 4.78
CA LEU A 212 9.82 -17.63 4.56
C LEU A 212 11.16 -17.97 5.19
N PHE A 213 12.15 -17.09 5.03
CA PHE A 213 13.47 -17.27 5.63
C PHE A 213 13.40 -17.25 7.17
N ALA A 214 12.71 -16.27 7.74
CA ALA A 214 12.53 -16.16 9.19
C ALA A 214 11.77 -17.37 9.74
N GLN A 215 10.73 -17.85 9.09
CA GLN A 215 10.03 -19.06 9.48
C GLN A 215 10.95 -20.28 9.44
N GLY A 216 11.71 -20.47 8.37
CA GLY A 216 12.65 -21.59 8.23
C GLY A 216 13.71 -21.59 9.34
N LEU A 217 14.32 -20.42 9.58
CA LEU A 217 15.33 -20.23 10.62
C LEU A 217 14.76 -20.49 12.02
N MET A 218 13.62 -19.91 12.34
CA MET A 218 13.01 -20.06 13.66
C MET A 218 12.52 -21.47 13.93
N ARG A 219 12.00 -22.18 12.91
CA ARG A 219 11.68 -23.61 13.03
C ARG A 219 12.92 -24.47 13.28
N GLY A 220 14.05 -24.13 12.66
CA GLY A 220 15.33 -24.79 12.90
C GLY A 220 15.84 -24.63 14.33
N ILE A 221 15.66 -23.45 14.93
CA ILE A 221 16.14 -23.13 16.29
C ILE A 221 15.17 -23.62 17.38
N PHE A 222 13.88 -23.36 17.22
CA PHE A 222 12.86 -23.58 18.25
C PHE A 222 11.96 -24.80 17.97
N GLY A 223 12.15 -25.49 16.84
CA GLY A 223 11.22 -26.52 16.36
C GLY A 223 9.92 -25.91 15.87
N ALA A 224 8.92 -26.75 15.63
CA ALA A 224 7.58 -26.33 15.17
C ALA A 224 6.73 -25.76 16.33
N ARG A 225 7.27 -24.83 17.12
CA ARG A 225 6.59 -24.21 18.25
C ARG A 225 5.95 -22.88 17.82
N GLU A 226 4.87 -22.49 18.47
CA GLU A 226 4.18 -21.21 18.24
C GLU A 226 5.13 -20.00 18.35
N ALA A 227 6.10 -20.04 19.28
CA ALA A 227 7.11 -19.00 19.42
C ALA A 227 7.88 -18.71 18.13
N ALA A 228 8.18 -19.74 17.31
CA ALA A 228 8.86 -19.59 16.04
C ALA A 228 8.04 -18.73 15.06
N TYR A 229 6.74 -18.93 15.04
CA TYR A 229 5.82 -18.13 14.19
C TYR A 229 5.73 -16.68 14.65
N VAL A 230 5.60 -16.46 15.96
CA VAL A 230 5.52 -15.10 16.52
C VAL A 230 6.76 -14.28 16.16
N VAL A 231 7.95 -14.84 16.32
CA VAL A 231 9.21 -14.15 15.99
C VAL A 231 9.28 -13.88 14.48
N ALA A 232 8.94 -14.85 13.63
CA ALA A 232 8.93 -14.68 12.18
C ALA A 232 7.96 -13.57 11.77
N TRP A 233 6.76 -13.52 12.34
CA TRP A 233 5.79 -12.45 12.08
C TRP A 233 6.29 -11.09 12.58
N THR A 234 6.92 -11.03 13.74
CA THR A 234 7.49 -9.79 14.28
C THR A 234 8.46 -9.14 13.30
N VAL A 235 9.39 -9.92 12.74
CA VAL A 235 10.34 -9.44 11.71
C VAL A 235 9.61 -9.04 10.41
N THR A 236 8.66 -9.86 9.98
CA THR A 236 7.90 -9.61 8.74
C THR A 236 7.10 -8.32 8.81
N ILE A 237 6.43 -8.04 9.93
CA ILE A 237 5.69 -6.80 10.15
C ILE A 237 6.62 -5.59 10.09
N LEU A 238 7.82 -5.67 10.68
CA LEU A 238 8.81 -4.57 10.61
C LEU A 238 9.24 -4.30 9.17
N VAL A 239 9.52 -5.34 8.39
CA VAL A 239 9.87 -5.21 6.96
C VAL A 239 8.70 -4.60 6.17
N ALA A 240 7.46 -5.02 6.45
CA ALA A 240 6.26 -4.45 5.83
C ALA A 240 6.12 -2.94 6.13
N TYR A 241 6.44 -2.49 7.35
CA TYR A 241 6.52 -1.06 7.67
C TYR A 241 7.63 -0.34 6.90
N GLY A 242 8.77 -0.99 6.66
CA GLY A 242 9.83 -0.46 5.79
C GLY A 242 9.34 -0.23 4.36
N VAL A 243 8.60 -1.20 3.82
CA VAL A 243 7.95 -1.08 2.49
C VAL A 243 6.90 0.03 2.50
N ALA A 244 6.09 0.14 3.54
CA ALA A 244 5.11 1.23 3.69
C ALA A 244 5.79 2.61 3.75
N ALA A 245 6.92 2.74 4.45
CA ALA A 245 7.71 3.96 4.50
C ALA A 245 8.26 4.34 3.11
N LEU A 246 8.84 3.38 2.38
CA LEU A 246 9.32 3.60 1.02
C LEU A 246 8.19 4.00 0.08
N THR A 247 7.06 3.31 0.12
CA THR A 247 5.87 3.64 -0.69
C THR A 247 5.38 5.05 -0.37
N ALA A 248 5.28 5.40 0.91
CA ALA A 248 4.89 6.74 1.36
C ALA A 248 5.88 7.81 0.91
N THR A 249 7.19 7.50 0.93
CA THR A 249 8.23 8.41 0.43
C THR A 249 8.09 8.64 -1.07
N VAL A 250 7.90 7.58 -1.87
CA VAL A 250 7.65 7.70 -3.31
C VAL A 250 6.42 8.55 -3.60
N GLN A 251 5.31 8.32 -2.89
CA GLN A 251 4.10 9.14 -3.02
C GLN A 251 4.37 10.62 -2.70
N ALA A 252 5.08 10.90 -1.63
CA ALA A 252 5.41 12.27 -1.22
C ALA A 252 6.37 12.97 -2.21
N VAL A 253 7.37 12.26 -2.73
CA VAL A 253 8.30 12.78 -3.74
C VAL A 253 7.56 13.08 -5.05
N ILE A 254 6.70 12.17 -5.51
CA ILE A 254 5.85 12.37 -6.71
C ILE A 254 4.95 13.59 -6.50
N PHE A 255 4.25 13.66 -5.36
CA PHE A 255 3.37 14.78 -5.01
C PHE A 255 4.12 16.11 -5.06
N ARG A 256 5.27 16.21 -4.40
CA ARG A 256 6.09 17.42 -4.37
C ARG A 256 6.57 17.83 -5.77
N ARG A 257 7.07 16.88 -6.56
CA ARG A 257 7.63 17.16 -7.90
C ARG A 257 6.55 17.52 -8.93
N LEU A 258 5.41 16.82 -8.93
CA LEU A 258 4.32 17.08 -9.87
C LEU A 258 3.65 18.43 -9.66
N LEU A 259 3.43 18.77 -8.40
CA LEU A 259 2.68 19.98 -8.03
C LEU A 259 3.58 21.19 -7.76
N GLY A 260 4.91 21.00 -7.75
CA GLY A 260 5.83 22.03 -7.28
C GLY A 260 5.53 22.45 -5.84
N TRP A 261 4.92 21.54 -5.06
CA TRP A 261 4.41 21.86 -3.73
C TRP A 261 5.53 22.26 -2.78
N ARG A 262 5.26 23.32 -2.03
CA ARG A 262 6.10 23.81 -0.92
C ARG A 262 5.20 24.11 0.27
N GLU A 263 5.74 24.01 1.47
CA GLU A 263 5.01 24.36 2.70
C GLU A 263 4.47 25.80 2.61
N GLY A 264 3.18 25.99 2.93
CA GLY A 264 2.51 27.29 2.86
C GLY A 264 2.04 27.71 1.46
N ALA A 265 2.38 26.97 0.40
CA ALA A 265 1.84 27.21 -0.92
C ALA A 265 0.54 26.41 -1.08
N GLY A 266 -0.54 27.07 -1.52
CA GLY A 266 -1.76 26.40 -1.96
C GLY A 266 -1.50 25.51 -3.18
N LEU A 267 -2.44 24.60 -3.47
CA LEU A 267 -2.38 23.84 -4.73
C LEU A 267 -2.48 24.80 -5.91
N PRO A 268 -1.72 24.60 -6.99
CA PRO A 268 -1.90 25.37 -8.21
C PRO A 268 -3.34 25.19 -8.70
N ALA A 269 -3.99 26.29 -9.09
CA ALA A 269 -5.34 26.23 -9.64
C ALA A 269 -5.37 25.29 -10.85
N LEU A 270 -6.40 24.44 -10.94
CA LEU A 270 -6.66 23.70 -12.17
C LEU A 270 -6.95 24.74 -13.26
N SER A 271 -6.02 24.93 -14.19
CA SER A 271 -6.36 25.64 -15.42
C SER A 271 -7.38 24.78 -16.16
N ASP A 272 -8.56 25.33 -16.42
CA ASP A 272 -9.58 24.73 -17.28
C ASP A 272 -9.02 24.66 -18.72
N SER A 273 -8.21 23.62 -18.99
CA SER A 273 -7.67 23.33 -20.32
C SER A 273 -8.12 21.95 -20.78
#